data_b03a121ab2eac2a02cd1da7fd6c32972
#
_entry.id   b03a121ab2eac2a02cd1da7fd6c32972
#
_cell.length_a   1.000
_cell.length_b   1.000
_cell.length_c   1.000
_cell.angle_alpha   90.00
_cell.angle_beta   90.00
_cell.angle_gamma   90.00
#
_symmetry.space_group_name_H-M   'P 1'
#
loop_
_entity.id
_entity.type
_entity.pdbx_description
1 polymer ?
#
loop_
_entity_poly.entity_id
_entity_poly.type
_entity_poly.pdbx_seq_one_letter_code
_entity_poly.pdbx_strand_id
1 'polypeptide(L)'
;AVMCSKVVRVYIDVFRDGAIVSFNRQNVSSLEVNLRASSDRFQVGDVTRTDVAQSESRLSLARADLQNAEAQLISSKERYIALVGSAPEALETPPPLPGLPDSPESAVAVALTDNPDILATQKARNAARYDVKVAKAQAAPRVSAFVSGSYLDYLNSENPLITSPSNKDATAGAQITIPLYQGGRPGALARQSVARESQAIEQATEAERSIIAQTRSAYASWRASLQSIESTRKAVEATALSLEGVKAENSAGTRTILDILNAEQEALNARVQLVTAERNAYVAGFTLLAAMGHAEARDLNIDAGPLYDPVVNYKRVRGKWFDYDFDATPKPVATNTRGTATQTADIPPVAKP
;
A
#
# COMPACT_ATOMS: atom_id res chain seq x y z
N ALA A 1 0.02 -5.42 5.11
CA ALA A 1 -0.16 -5.63 3.66
C ALA A 1 -0.37 -4.31 2.90
N VAL A 2 -1.39 -3.50 3.20
CA VAL A 2 -1.73 -2.25 2.44
C VAL A 2 -0.58 -1.23 2.44
N MET A 3 0.08 -1.03 3.58
CA MET A 3 1.20 -0.09 3.69
C MET A 3 2.40 -0.56 2.86
N CYS A 4 2.79 -1.84 2.97
CA CYS A 4 3.89 -2.40 2.20
C CYS A 4 3.63 -2.29 0.69
N SER A 5 2.41 -2.55 0.22
CA SER A 5 2.09 -2.42 -1.21
C SER A 5 2.20 -0.99 -1.73
N LYS A 6 1.90 0.03 -0.90
CA LYS A 6 2.09 1.44 -1.26
C LYS A 6 3.57 1.79 -1.35
N VAL A 7 4.38 1.37 -0.38
CA VAL A 7 5.82 1.64 -0.36
C VAL A 7 6.51 1.00 -1.56
N VAL A 8 6.23 -0.29 -1.82
CA VAL A 8 6.77 -1.01 -2.98
C VAL A 8 6.41 -0.31 -4.30
N ARG A 9 5.16 0.10 -4.46
CA ARG A 9 4.71 0.81 -5.66
C ARG A 9 5.51 2.08 -5.89
N VAL A 10 5.66 2.92 -4.87
CA VAL A 10 6.37 4.20 -4.99
C VAL A 10 7.86 3.99 -5.19
N TYR A 11 8.44 2.96 -4.56
CA TYR A 11 9.83 2.56 -4.79
C TYR A 11 10.09 2.22 -6.27
N ILE A 12 9.26 1.34 -6.84
CA ILE A 12 9.38 0.93 -8.25
C ILE A 12 9.05 2.09 -9.21
N ASP A 13 8.15 3.00 -8.82
CA ASP A 13 7.84 4.20 -9.63
C ASP A 13 9.08 5.09 -9.80
N VAL A 14 9.91 5.28 -8.76
CA VAL A 14 11.16 6.04 -8.86
C VAL A 14 12.15 5.37 -9.82
N PHE A 15 12.26 4.04 -9.80
CA PHE A 15 13.09 3.28 -10.75
C PHE A 15 12.62 3.49 -12.20
N ARG A 16 11.33 3.28 -12.45
CA ARG A 16 10.74 3.46 -13.79
C ARG A 16 10.99 4.87 -14.30
N ASP A 17 10.68 5.87 -13.49
CA ASP A 17 10.75 7.28 -13.91
C ASP A 17 12.21 7.72 -14.11
N GLY A 18 13.15 7.20 -13.31
CA GLY A 18 14.59 7.36 -13.52
C GLY A 18 15.06 6.80 -14.86
N ALA A 19 14.62 5.58 -15.21
CA ALA A 19 14.92 4.98 -16.50
C ALA A 19 14.34 5.78 -17.66
N ILE A 20 13.09 6.27 -17.54
CA ILE A 20 12.43 7.10 -18.57
C ILE A 20 13.20 8.41 -18.77
N VAL A 21 13.65 9.09 -17.70
CA VAL A 21 14.50 10.29 -17.81
C VAL A 21 15.80 9.96 -18.53
N SER A 22 16.46 8.85 -18.21
CA SER A 22 17.67 8.42 -18.89
C SER A 22 17.46 8.22 -20.40
N PHE A 23 16.38 7.56 -20.79
CA PHE A 23 16.05 7.33 -22.20
C PHE A 23 15.74 8.63 -22.93
N ASN A 24 15.00 9.56 -22.31
CA ASN A 24 14.71 10.87 -22.90
C ASN A 24 15.97 11.72 -23.02
N ARG A 25 16.89 11.73 -22.05
CA ARG A 25 18.18 12.41 -22.15
C ARG A 25 19.02 11.88 -23.32
N GLN A 26 19.06 10.55 -23.47
CA GLN A 26 19.75 9.93 -24.59
C GLN A 26 19.11 10.30 -25.93
N ASN A 27 17.77 10.33 -26.01
CA ASN A 27 17.04 10.74 -27.21
C ASN A 27 17.32 12.19 -27.60
N VAL A 28 17.27 13.12 -26.64
CA VAL A 28 17.62 14.54 -26.90
C VAL A 28 19.04 14.65 -27.43
N SER A 29 20.01 13.95 -26.83
CA SER A 29 21.40 13.96 -27.32
C SER A 29 21.52 13.42 -28.76
N SER A 30 20.81 12.32 -29.09
CA SER A 30 20.78 11.79 -30.46
C SER A 30 20.17 12.80 -31.45
N LEU A 31 19.05 13.43 -31.07
CA LEU A 31 18.39 14.41 -31.93
C LEU A 31 19.19 15.72 -32.09
N GLU A 32 20.01 16.12 -31.13
CA GLU A 32 20.96 17.22 -31.26
C GLU A 32 22.04 16.92 -32.28
N VAL A 33 22.55 15.69 -32.30
CA VAL A 33 23.50 15.21 -33.32
C VAL A 33 22.84 15.19 -34.68
N ASN A 34 21.61 14.66 -34.79
CA ASN A 34 20.87 14.60 -36.05
C ASN A 34 20.58 15.98 -36.61
N LEU A 35 20.17 16.96 -35.79
CA LEU A 35 19.93 18.33 -36.22
C LEU A 35 21.21 18.99 -36.75
N ARG A 36 22.33 18.78 -36.02
CA ARG A 36 23.63 19.32 -36.48
C ARG A 36 24.03 18.74 -37.84
N ALA A 37 23.94 17.42 -38.00
CA ALA A 37 24.22 16.74 -39.26
C ALA A 37 23.30 17.20 -40.39
N SER A 38 21.99 17.42 -40.14
CA SER A 38 21.05 17.95 -41.12
C SER A 38 21.39 19.38 -41.51
N SER A 39 21.80 20.20 -40.54
CA SER A 39 22.22 21.59 -40.78
C SER A 39 23.50 21.67 -41.65
N ASP A 40 24.51 20.83 -41.35
CA ASP A 40 25.75 20.78 -42.13
C ASP A 40 25.49 20.31 -43.57
N ARG A 41 24.65 19.28 -43.77
CA ARG A 41 24.24 18.81 -45.09
C ARG A 41 23.43 19.85 -45.89
N PHE A 42 22.60 20.65 -45.19
CA PHE A 42 21.88 21.75 -45.82
C PHE A 42 22.83 22.83 -46.35
N GLN A 43 23.90 23.17 -45.64
CA GLN A 43 24.89 24.14 -46.07
C GLN A 43 25.61 23.74 -47.37
N VAL A 44 25.80 22.44 -47.60
CA VAL A 44 26.40 21.91 -48.85
C VAL A 44 25.35 21.57 -49.91
N GLY A 45 24.04 21.77 -49.63
CA GLY A 45 22.96 21.58 -50.59
C GLY A 45 22.48 20.13 -50.75
N ASP A 46 22.82 19.23 -49.81
CA ASP A 46 22.50 17.79 -49.85
C ASP A 46 21.08 17.46 -49.29
N VAL A 47 20.54 18.34 -48.46
CA VAL A 47 19.19 18.21 -47.88
C VAL A 47 18.40 19.50 -47.98
N THR A 48 17.08 19.43 -47.79
CA THR A 48 16.20 20.59 -47.90
C THR A 48 16.08 21.36 -46.56
N ARG A 49 15.66 22.62 -46.65
CA ARG A 49 15.32 23.42 -45.44
C ARG A 49 14.20 22.78 -44.63
N THR A 50 13.33 22.02 -45.26
CA THR A 50 12.24 21.28 -44.61
C THR A 50 12.79 20.17 -43.70
N ASP A 51 13.85 19.47 -44.13
CA ASP A 51 14.50 18.42 -43.34
C ASP A 51 15.13 18.96 -42.06
N VAL A 52 15.77 20.14 -42.15
CA VAL A 52 16.31 20.85 -40.99
C VAL A 52 15.19 21.26 -40.04
N ALA A 53 14.10 21.85 -40.56
CA ALA A 53 12.97 22.27 -39.76
C ALA A 53 12.26 21.08 -39.06
N GLN A 54 12.19 19.91 -39.70
CA GLN A 54 11.67 18.67 -39.08
C GLN A 54 12.57 18.19 -37.95
N SER A 55 13.89 18.17 -38.13
CA SER A 55 14.87 17.82 -37.10
C SER A 55 14.79 18.76 -35.90
N GLU A 56 14.67 20.08 -36.14
CA GLU A 56 14.48 21.07 -35.08
C GLU A 56 13.16 20.92 -34.32
N SER A 57 12.06 20.62 -35.02
CA SER A 57 10.76 20.36 -34.44
C SER A 57 10.80 19.12 -33.52
N ARG A 58 11.41 18.01 -33.99
CA ARG A 58 11.57 16.78 -33.21
C ARG A 58 12.43 17.01 -31.96
N LEU A 59 13.53 17.75 -32.09
CA LEU A 59 14.36 18.10 -30.92
C LEU A 59 13.58 18.92 -29.89
N SER A 60 12.80 19.90 -30.36
CA SER A 60 12.00 20.75 -29.46
C SER A 60 10.95 19.94 -28.71
N LEU A 61 10.27 18.99 -29.39
CA LEU A 61 9.32 18.07 -28.75
C LEU A 61 10.04 17.15 -27.75
N ALA A 62 11.18 16.57 -28.12
CA ALA A 62 11.94 15.71 -27.23
C ALA A 62 12.44 16.44 -25.97
N ARG A 63 12.79 17.71 -26.08
CA ARG A 63 13.13 18.53 -24.91
C ARG A 63 11.93 18.76 -23.99
N ALA A 64 10.74 18.96 -24.54
CA ALA A 64 9.52 19.07 -23.76
C ALA A 64 9.18 17.75 -23.06
N ASP A 65 9.33 16.61 -23.75
CA ASP A 65 9.11 15.28 -23.17
C ASP A 65 10.12 14.98 -22.05
N LEU A 66 11.39 15.40 -22.21
CA LEU A 66 12.40 15.29 -21.16
C LEU A 66 12.00 16.11 -19.92
N GLN A 67 11.56 17.37 -20.10
CA GLN A 67 11.11 18.19 -18.96
C GLN A 67 9.92 17.56 -18.23
N ASN A 68 8.96 16.98 -18.96
CA ASN A 68 7.83 16.26 -18.39
C ASN A 68 8.29 15.01 -17.61
N ALA A 69 9.22 14.25 -18.16
CA ALA A 69 9.79 13.07 -17.50
C ALA A 69 10.56 13.46 -16.22
N GLU A 70 11.33 14.56 -16.26
CA GLU A 70 12.04 15.08 -15.08
C GLU A 70 11.08 15.55 -13.99
N ALA A 71 10.00 16.25 -14.34
CA ALA A 71 8.96 16.63 -13.39
C ALA A 71 8.26 15.42 -12.78
N GLN A 72 8.02 14.36 -13.57
CA GLN A 72 7.42 13.11 -13.08
C GLN A 72 8.37 12.39 -12.12
N LEU A 73 9.66 12.33 -12.41
CA LEU A 73 10.67 11.74 -11.50
C LEU A 73 10.71 12.49 -10.17
N ILE A 74 10.72 13.82 -10.17
CA ILE A 74 10.66 14.64 -8.95
C ILE A 74 9.38 14.31 -8.17
N SER A 75 8.23 14.24 -8.83
CA SER A 75 6.96 13.88 -8.21
C SER A 75 6.99 12.49 -7.56
N SER A 76 7.63 11.51 -8.20
CA SER A 76 7.76 10.15 -7.65
C SER A 76 8.71 10.10 -6.46
N LYS A 77 9.81 10.87 -6.47
CA LYS A 77 10.70 11.01 -5.32
C LYS A 77 9.99 11.67 -4.13
N GLU A 78 9.22 12.72 -4.35
CA GLU A 78 8.46 13.39 -3.28
C GLU A 78 7.39 12.45 -2.68
N ARG A 79 6.73 11.62 -3.50
CA ARG A 79 5.81 10.58 -2.99
C ARG A 79 6.55 9.53 -2.17
N TYR A 80 7.76 9.15 -2.58
CA TYR A 80 8.61 8.24 -1.82
C TYR A 80 8.96 8.85 -0.46
N ILE A 81 9.40 10.10 -0.41
CA ILE A 81 9.72 10.82 0.84
C ILE A 81 8.49 10.89 1.75
N ALA A 82 7.32 11.19 1.19
CA ALA A 82 6.08 11.26 1.97
C ALA A 82 5.71 9.94 2.66
N LEU A 83 6.08 8.79 2.07
CA LEU A 83 5.76 7.48 2.62
C LEU A 83 6.88 6.89 3.49
N VAL A 84 8.14 7.11 3.11
CA VAL A 84 9.32 6.51 3.75
C VAL A 84 9.92 7.43 4.80
N GLY A 85 9.80 8.76 4.61
CA GLY A 85 10.33 9.79 5.51
C GLY A 85 11.78 10.21 5.25
N SER A 86 12.44 9.64 4.21
CA SER A 86 13.80 9.97 3.78
C SER A 86 13.90 10.03 2.26
N ALA A 87 14.87 10.77 1.73
CA ALA A 87 15.13 10.84 0.31
C ALA A 87 15.67 9.49 -0.24
N PRO A 88 15.38 9.15 -1.51
CA PRO A 88 15.93 7.95 -2.16
C PRO A 88 17.40 8.20 -2.56
N GLU A 89 18.34 7.99 -1.64
CA GLU A 89 19.78 8.27 -1.89
C GLU A 89 20.48 7.17 -2.69
N ALA A 90 20.15 5.89 -2.41
CA ALA A 90 20.65 4.74 -3.14
C ALA A 90 19.55 3.70 -3.23
N LEU A 91 19.05 3.45 -4.43
CA LEU A 91 18.02 2.45 -4.67
C LEU A 91 18.68 1.15 -5.15
N GLU A 92 18.33 0.03 -4.52
CA GLU A 92 18.74 -1.30 -4.97
C GLU A 92 17.75 -1.83 -5.99
N THR A 93 18.25 -2.66 -6.92
CA THR A 93 17.35 -3.38 -7.83
C THR A 93 16.47 -4.29 -6.98
N PRO A 94 15.14 -4.21 -7.10
CA PRO A 94 14.25 -5.00 -6.28
C PRO A 94 14.48 -6.50 -6.53
N PRO A 95 14.60 -7.32 -5.46
CA PRO A 95 14.78 -8.75 -5.60
C PRO A 95 13.53 -9.40 -6.22
N PRO A 96 13.66 -10.57 -6.85
CA PRO A 96 12.52 -11.33 -7.33
C PRO A 96 11.59 -11.66 -6.15
N LEU A 97 10.28 -11.54 -6.38
CA LEU A 97 9.27 -11.79 -5.35
C LEU A 97 9.23 -13.29 -5.00
N PRO A 98 9.39 -13.66 -3.71
CA PRO A 98 9.30 -15.06 -3.28
C PRO A 98 7.84 -15.51 -3.18
N GLY A 99 7.59 -16.81 -3.25
CA GLY A 99 6.30 -17.41 -2.90
C GLY A 99 5.15 -17.12 -3.86
N LEU A 100 5.45 -16.74 -5.10
CA LEU A 100 4.42 -16.60 -6.13
C LEU A 100 3.87 -17.96 -6.55
N PRO A 101 2.53 -18.13 -6.68
CA PRO A 101 1.89 -19.41 -6.95
C PRO A 101 1.96 -19.80 -8.43
N ASP A 102 1.97 -21.11 -8.70
CA ASP A 102 1.99 -21.63 -10.07
C ASP A 102 0.59 -21.65 -10.72
N SER A 103 -0.47 -21.69 -9.92
CA SER A 103 -1.86 -21.76 -10.40
C SER A 103 -2.81 -20.82 -9.63
N PRO A 104 -3.92 -20.39 -10.23
CA PRO A 104 -4.91 -19.58 -9.53
C PRO A 104 -5.58 -20.34 -8.38
N GLU A 105 -5.69 -21.67 -8.50
CA GLU A 105 -6.26 -22.54 -7.46
C GLU A 105 -5.38 -22.57 -6.22
N SER A 106 -4.06 -22.73 -6.40
CA SER A 106 -3.09 -22.69 -5.30
C SER A 106 -3.06 -21.31 -4.63
N ALA A 107 -3.14 -20.23 -5.39
CA ALA A 107 -3.25 -18.88 -4.87
C ALA A 107 -4.47 -18.70 -3.97
N VAL A 108 -5.64 -19.19 -4.43
CA VAL A 108 -6.90 -19.12 -3.66
C VAL A 108 -6.83 -19.97 -2.41
N ALA A 109 -6.25 -21.18 -2.47
CA ALA A 109 -6.12 -22.05 -1.30
C ALA A 109 -5.29 -21.38 -0.18
N VAL A 110 -4.18 -20.75 -0.54
CA VAL A 110 -3.36 -19.98 0.41
C VAL A 110 -4.12 -18.77 0.94
N ALA A 111 -4.78 -17.99 0.06
CA ALA A 111 -5.54 -16.81 0.47
C ALA A 111 -6.65 -17.13 1.48
N LEU A 112 -7.35 -18.25 1.31
CA LEU A 112 -8.41 -18.67 2.23
C LEU A 112 -7.88 -19.07 3.62
N THR A 113 -6.62 -19.47 3.72
CA THR A 113 -5.97 -19.85 4.97
C THR A 113 -5.30 -18.68 5.66
N ASP A 114 -4.56 -17.88 4.93
CA ASP A 114 -3.58 -16.93 5.49
C ASP A 114 -4.01 -15.47 5.38
N ASN A 115 -5.05 -15.17 4.57
CA ASN A 115 -5.49 -13.79 4.41
C ASN A 115 -6.06 -13.23 5.73
N PRO A 116 -5.52 -12.11 6.25
CA PRO A 116 -5.93 -11.55 7.53
C PRO A 116 -7.39 -11.07 7.56
N ASP A 117 -7.97 -10.70 6.42
CA ASP A 117 -9.37 -10.27 6.36
C ASP A 117 -10.32 -11.46 6.55
N ILE A 118 -9.98 -12.65 6.04
CA ILE A 118 -10.69 -13.90 6.33
C ILE A 118 -10.62 -14.21 7.82
N LEU A 119 -9.43 -14.15 8.41
CA LEU A 119 -9.24 -14.41 9.83
C LEU A 119 -10.01 -13.39 10.70
N ALA A 120 -10.04 -12.14 10.31
CA ALA A 120 -10.78 -11.09 11.01
C ALA A 120 -12.29 -11.34 11.01
N THR A 121 -12.87 -11.70 9.85
CA THR A 121 -14.31 -11.99 9.74
C THR A 121 -14.71 -13.26 10.49
N GLN A 122 -13.84 -14.28 10.52
CA GLN A 122 -14.05 -15.47 11.37
C GLN A 122 -14.08 -15.12 12.86
N LYS A 123 -13.18 -14.24 13.32
CA LYS A 123 -13.18 -13.75 14.71
C LYS A 123 -14.41 -12.91 15.02
N ALA A 124 -14.85 -12.05 14.09
CA ALA A 124 -16.07 -11.26 14.22
C ALA A 124 -17.32 -12.14 14.33
N ARG A 125 -17.44 -13.21 13.50
CA ARG A 125 -18.49 -14.21 13.61
C ARG A 125 -18.48 -14.89 14.99
N ASN A 126 -17.31 -15.27 15.47
CA ASN A 126 -17.19 -15.90 16.79
C ASN A 126 -17.60 -14.92 17.91
N ALA A 127 -17.25 -13.63 17.81
CA ALA A 127 -17.69 -12.61 18.76
C ALA A 127 -19.23 -12.49 18.78
N ALA A 128 -19.87 -12.37 17.61
CA ALA A 128 -21.33 -12.30 17.50
C ALA A 128 -22.03 -13.53 18.13
N ARG A 129 -21.43 -14.72 18.01
CA ARG A 129 -21.92 -15.95 18.70
C ARG A 129 -21.85 -15.81 20.22
N TYR A 130 -20.82 -15.16 20.77
CA TYR A 130 -20.75 -14.91 22.22
C TYR A 130 -21.74 -13.83 22.64
N ASP A 131 -22.05 -12.84 21.81
CA ASP A 131 -23.07 -11.83 22.08
C ASP A 131 -24.46 -12.45 22.25
N VAL A 132 -24.77 -13.53 21.50
CA VAL A 132 -25.99 -14.31 21.70
C VAL A 132 -26.02 -14.95 23.09
N LYS A 133 -24.86 -15.51 23.55
CA LYS A 133 -24.76 -16.06 24.90
C LYS A 133 -24.96 -15.01 25.99
N VAL A 134 -24.36 -13.82 25.79
CA VAL A 134 -24.50 -12.67 26.69
C VAL A 134 -25.97 -12.21 26.75
N ALA A 135 -26.66 -12.13 25.61
CA ALA A 135 -28.07 -11.76 25.57
C ALA A 135 -28.96 -12.78 26.30
N LYS A 136 -28.69 -14.08 26.13
CA LYS A 136 -29.40 -15.18 26.87
C LYS A 136 -29.11 -15.15 28.37
N ALA A 137 -27.88 -14.80 28.76
CA ALA A 137 -27.49 -14.71 30.18
C ALA A 137 -28.22 -13.62 30.95
N GLN A 138 -28.87 -12.64 30.27
CA GLN A 138 -29.70 -11.63 30.94
C GLN A 138 -30.94 -12.22 31.61
N ALA A 139 -31.37 -13.43 31.23
CA ALA A 139 -32.46 -14.16 31.89
C ALA A 139 -31.96 -15.04 33.04
N ALA A 140 -30.66 -15.15 33.26
CA ALA A 140 -30.08 -15.99 34.31
C ALA A 140 -30.04 -15.25 35.66
N PRO A 141 -30.01 -16.00 36.78
CA PRO A 141 -29.76 -15.44 38.11
C PRO A 141 -28.42 -14.70 38.15
N ARG A 142 -28.39 -13.55 38.82
CA ARG A 142 -27.17 -12.74 39.04
C ARG A 142 -26.82 -12.77 40.52
N VAL A 143 -25.57 -13.07 40.82
CA VAL A 143 -24.99 -12.98 42.15
C VAL A 143 -24.05 -11.79 42.20
N SER A 144 -24.27 -10.90 43.16
CA SER A 144 -23.39 -9.75 43.41
C SER A 144 -23.00 -9.70 44.89
N ALA A 145 -21.76 -9.38 45.17
CA ALA A 145 -21.27 -9.06 46.49
C ALA A 145 -21.11 -7.55 46.60
N PHE A 146 -21.43 -6.95 47.71
CA PHE A 146 -21.28 -5.54 47.94
C PHE A 146 -20.69 -5.28 49.36
N VAL A 147 -19.93 -4.23 49.44
CA VAL A 147 -19.46 -3.64 50.70
C VAL A 147 -19.75 -2.14 50.58
N SER A 148 -20.41 -1.61 51.58
CA SER A 148 -20.68 -0.16 51.66
C SER A 148 -20.31 0.33 53.04
N GLY A 149 -19.80 1.55 53.10
CA GLY A 149 -19.55 2.26 54.34
C GLY A 149 -20.06 3.68 54.24
N SER A 150 -20.74 4.15 55.30
CA SER A 150 -21.15 5.52 55.39
C SER A 150 -20.58 6.17 56.65
N TYR A 151 -20.21 7.44 56.54
CA TYR A 151 -19.85 8.31 57.63
C TYR A 151 -20.70 9.55 57.53
N LEU A 152 -21.57 9.75 58.56
CA LEU A 152 -22.44 10.94 58.62
C LEU A 152 -22.01 11.75 59.83
N ASP A 153 -21.73 13.01 59.62
CA ASP A 153 -21.39 13.99 60.66
C ASP A 153 -22.42 15.12 60.63
N TYR A 154 -23.09 15.37 61.77
CA TYR A 154 -24.08 16.40 61.91
C TYR A 154 -23.36 17.68 62.41
N LEU A 155 -22.99 18.54 61.48
CA LEU A 155 -22.37 19.80 61.79
C LEU A 155 -23.39 20.72 62.51
N ASN A 156 -23.07 21.14 63.74
CA ASN A 156 -23.81 22.16 64.46
C ASN A 156 -25.25 21.78 64.80
N SER A 157 -25.53 20.53 65.17
CA SER A 157 -26.87 20.08 65.55
C SER A 157 -27.17 20.44 67.03
N GLU A 158 -28.04 21.42 67.23
CA GLU A 158 -28.66 21.70 68.53
C GLU A 158 -29.88 20.85 68.85
N ASN A 159 -30.17 19.80 68.06
CA ASN A 159 -31.33 18.95 68.23
C ASN A 159 -31.09 17.96 69.42
N PRO A 160 -31.86 18.08 70.52
CA PRO A 160 -31.65 17.26 71.70
C PRO A 160 -31.98 15.77 71.48
N LEU A 161 -32.55 15.39 70.34
CA LEU A 161 -32.81 14.01 69.97
C LEU A 161 -31.61 13.32 69.30
N ILE A 162 -30.56 14.07 68.93
CA ILE A 162 -29.33 13.52 68.31
C ILE A 162 -28.34 13.21 69.44
N THR A 163 -28.32 11.98 69.89
CA THR A 163 -27.41 11.53 70.98
C THR A 163 -25.99 11.30 70.56
N SER A 164 -25.69 11.32 69.25
CA SER A 164 -24.31 11.18 68.74
C SER A 164 -24.13 12.09 67.52
N PRO A 165 -23.15 13.02 67.51
CA PRO A 165 -22.92 13.95 66.43
C PRO A 165 -22.34 13.27 65.15
N SER A 166 -21.91 12.04 65.27
CA SER A 166 -21.42 11.27 64.09
C SER A 166 -21.92 9.82 64.14
N ASN A 167 -22.26 9.32 62.95
CA ASN A 167 -22.63 7.92 62.75
C ASN A 167 -21.71 7.28 61.73
N LYS A 168 -21.22 6.10 62.07
CA LYS A 168 -20.38 5.24 61.19
C LYS A 168 -21.12 3.93 60.96
N ASP A 169 -21.32 3.62 59.71
CA ASP A 169 -22.05 2.43 59.32
C ASP A 169 -21.22 1.66 58.28
N ALA A 170 -21.14 0.34 58.45
CA ALA A 170 -20.45 -0.56 57.52
C ALA A 170 -21.31 -1.79 57.27
N THR A 171 -21.63 -2.03 56.03
CA THR A 171 -22.46 -3.16 55.60
C THR A 171 -21.75 -3.97 54.54
N ALA A 172 -21.68 -5.28 54.71
CA ALA A 172 -21.20 -6.23 53.73
C ALA A 172 -22.25 -7.30 53.47
N GLY A 173 -22.43 -7.70 52.24
CA GLY A 173 -23.44 -8.69 51.89
C GLY A 173 -23.26 -9.30 50.51
N ALA A 174 -24.08 -10.36 50.31
CA ALA A 174 -24.24 -10.95 48.98
C ALA A 174 -25.74 -10.93 48.60
N GLN A 175 -26.02 -10.57 47.34
CA GLN A 175 -27.37 -10.52 46.81
C GLN A 175 -27.51 -11.44 45.60
N ILE A 176 -28.57 -12.24 45.56
CA ILE A 176 -28.95 -13.05 44.42
C ILE A 176 -30.24 -12.44 43.84
N THR A 177 -30.18 -12.02 42.54
CA THR A 177 -31.36 -11.50 41.85
C THR A 177 -31.78 -12.48 40.76
N ILE A 178 -32.99 -13.01 40.85
CA ILE A 178 -33.57 -13.93 39.87
C ILE A 178 -34.70 -13.21 39.12
N PRO A 179 -34.52 -12.86 37.82
CA PRO A 179 -35.59 -12.22 37.07
C PRO A 179 -36.65 -13.24 36.67
N LEU A 180 -37.86 -13.13 37.28
CA LEU A 180 -38.96 -14.07 36.99
C LEU A 180 -39.72 -13.66 35.71
N TYR A 181 -39.96 -12.38 35.51
CA TYR A 181 -40.67 -11.87 34.35
C TYR A 181 -40.23 -10.43 34.03
N GLN A 182 -39.85 -10.21 32.77
CA GLN A 182 -39.37 -8.88 32.25
C GLN A 182 -40.11 -8.47 31.00
N GLY A 183 -41.39 -8.78 30.84
CA GLY A 183 -42.19 -8.36 29.68
C GLY A 183 -41.67 -8.89 28.33
N GLY A 184 -40.98 -10.03 28.31
CA GLY A 184 -40.38 -10.61 27.08
C GLY A 184 -39.07 -9.97 26.59
N ARG A 185 -38.55 -8.96 27.30
CA ARG A 185 -37.32 -8.22 26.91
C ARG A 185 -36.10 -9.13 26.69
N PRO A 186 -35.74 -10.09 27.60
CA PRO A 186 -34.58 -10.95 27.34
C PRO A 186 -34.72 -11.81 26.10
N GLY A 187 -35.93 -12.30 25.82
CA GLY A 187 -36.22 -13.08 24.62
C GLY A 187 -36.10 -12.21 23.33
N ALA A 188 -36.55 -10.96 23.37
CA ALA A 188 -36.40 -10.03 22.25
C ALA A 188 -34.94 -9.69 21.97
N LEU A 189 -34.13 -9.42 23.00
CA LEU A 189 -32.70 -9.17 22.90
C LEU A 189 -31.94 -10.42 22.39
N ALA A 190 -32.31 -11.58 22.83
CA ALA A 190 -31.71 -12.83 22.33
C ALA A 190 -32.00 -13.02 20.82
N ARG A 191 -33.25 -12.79 20.36
CA ARG A 191 -33.61 -12.84 18.93
C ARG A 191 -32.85 -11.80 18.11
N GLN A 192 -32.72 -10.57 18.62
CA GLN A 192 -31.93 -9.51 17.99
C GLN A 192 -30.46 -9.92 17.82
N SER A 193 -29.87 -10.53 18.88
CA SER A 193 -28.47 -11.00 18.82
C SER A 193 -28.30 -12.17 17.85
N VAL A 194 -29.27 -13.07 17.74
CA VAL A 194 -29.28 -14.14 16.73
C VAL A 194 -29.33 -13.57 15.32
N ALA A 195 -30.14 -12.53 15.07
CA ALA A 195 -30.17 -11.87 13.75
C ALA A 195 -28.83 -11.22 13.42
N ARG A 196 -28.13 -10.62 14.39
CA ARG A 196 -26.77 -10.09 14.22
C ARG A 196 -25.73 -11.19 13.97
N GLU A 197 -25.85 -12.33 14.63
CA GLU A 197 -25.00 -13.50 14.34
C GLU A 197 -25.20 -13.98 12.89
N SER A 198 -26.46 -14.08 12.42
CA SER A 198 -26.76 -14.39 11.01
C SER A 198 -26.11 -13.37 10.07
N GLN A 199 -26.21 -12.08 10.36
CA GLN A 199 -25.54 -11.04 9.58
C GLN A 199 -24.03 -11.24 9.53
N ALA A 200 -23.38 -11.56 10.66
CA ALA A 200 -21.94 -11.79 10.71
C ALA A 200 -21.53 -13.05 9.92
N ILE A 201 -22.37 -14.06 9.86
CA ILE A 201 -22.14 -15.27 9.02
C ILE A 201 -22.15 -14.88 7.53
N GLU A 202 -23.16 -14.12 7.10
CA GLU A 202 -23.25 -13.70 5.69
C GLU A 202 -22.10 -12.75 5.29
N GLN A 203 -21.69 -11.85 6.19
CA GLN A 203 -20.51 -11.01 5.98
C GLN A 203 -19.22 -11.82 5.85
N ALA A 204 -19.05 -12.90 6.60
CA ALA A 204 -17.90 -13.79 6.43
C ALA A 204 -17.93 -14.49 5.05
N THR A 205 -19.11 -14.91 4.58
CA THR A 205 -19.28 -15.51 3.25
C THR A 205 -19.01 -14.49 2.13
N GLU A 206 -19.44 -13.24 2.32
CA GLU A 206 -19.15 -12.14 1.39
C GLU A 206 -17.64 -11.87 1.29
N ALA A 207 -16.96 -11.79 2.43
CA ALA A 207 -15.50 -11.60 2.49
C ALA A 207 -14.77 -12.75 1.78
N GLU A 208 -15.16 -13.99 2.01
CA GLU A 208 -14.59 -15.16 1.35
C GLU A 208 -14.73 -15.08 -0.17
N ARG A 209 -15.93 -14.79 -0.68
CA ARG A 209 -16.16 -14.60 -2.12
C ARG A 209 -15.36 -13.45 -2.71
N SER A 210 -15.25 -12.34 -1.98
CA SER A 210 -14.48 -11.16 -2.39
C SER A 210 -12.98 -11.50 -2.50
N ILE A 211 -12.42 -12.18 -1.51
CA ILE A 211 -11.01 -12.60 -1.50
C ILE A 211 -10.72 -13.57 -2.65
N ILE A 212 -11.59 -14.56 -2.89
CA ILE A 212 -11.46 -15.48 -4.03
C ILE A 212 -11.41 -14.69 -5.35
N ALA A 213 -12.34 -13.75 -5.55
CA ALA A 213 -12.41 -12.95 -6.77
C ALA A 213 -11.16 -12.06 -6.92
N GLN A 214 -10.73 -11.40 -5.85
CA GLN A 214 -9.55 -10.54 -5.84
C GLN A 214 -8.27 -11.33 -6.14
N THR A 215 -8.10 -12.51 -5.53
CA THR A 215 -6.93 -13.37 -5.74
C THR A 215 -6.86 -13.87 -7.18
N ARG A 216 -7.99 -14.33 -7.76
CA ARG A 216 -8.05 -14.77 -9.16
C ARG A 216 -7.75 -13.62 -10.12
N SER A 217 -8.32 -12.45 -9.88
CA SER A 217 -8.06 -11.25 -10.68
C SER A 217 -6.60 -10.80 -10.60
N ALA A 218 -6.02 -10.79 -9.40
CA ALA A 218 -4.62 -10.45 -9.19
C ALA A 218 -3.69 -11.44 -9.89
N TYR A 219 -3.97 -12.75 -9.82
CA TYR A 219 -3.22 -13.78 -10.54
C TYR A 219 -3.28 -13.57 -12.07
N ALA A 220 -4.48 -13.35 -12.62
CA ALA A 220 -4.64 -13.09 -14.04
C ALA A 220 -3.87 -11.84 -14.49
N SER A 221 -3.93 -10.76 -13.71
CA SER A 221 -3.21 -9.51 -13.97
C SER A 221 -1.70 -9.70 -13.94
N TRP A 222 -1.19 -10.45 -12.96
CA TRP A 222 0.23 -10.77 -12.87
C TRP A 222 0.71 -11.60 -14.07
N ARG A 223 -0.02 -12.67 -14.44
CA ARG A 223 0.31 -13.49 -15.61
C ARG A 223 0.30 -12.69 -16.92
N ALA A 224 -0.70 -11.84 -17.11
CA ALA A 224 -0.77 -10.93 -18.26
C ALA A 224 0.41 -9.95 -18.30
N SER A 225 0.83 -9.43 -17.14
CA SER A 225 1.98 -8.53 -17.04
C SER A 225 3.31 -9.21 -17.40
N LEU A 226 3.50 -10.47 -17.00
CA LEU A 226 4.68 -11.26 -17.40
C LEU A 226 4.72 -11.46 -18.93
N GLN A 227 3.58 -11.78 -19.54
CA GLN A 227 3.48 -11.94 -20.99
C GLN A 227 3.70 -10.62 -21.73
N SER A 228 3.28 -9.51 -21.14
CA SER A 228 3.55 -8.15 -21.65
C SER A 228 5.05 -7.83 -21.66
N ILE A 229 5.82 -8.21 -20.63
CA ILE A 229 7.29 -8.04 -20.63
C ILE A 229 7.93 -8.77 -21.80
N GLU A 230 7.54 -10.04 -22.02
CA GLU A 230 8.13 -10.82 -23.12
C GLU A 230 7.82 -10.19 -24.49
N SER A 231 6.58 -9.73 -24.69
CA SER A 231 6.16 -9.09 -25.93
C SER A 231 6.87 -7.74 -26.14
N THR A 232 6.98 -6.91 -25.10
CA THR A 232 7.66 -5.62 -25.20
C THR A 232 9.17 -5.75 -25.34
N ARG A 233 9.79 -6.80 -24.76
CA ARG A 233 11.20 -7.09 -24.98
C ARG A 233 11.50 -7.41 -26.44
N LYS A 234 10.67 -8.24 -27.07
CA LYS A 234 10.77 -8.51 -28.52
C LYS A 234 10.57 -7.26 -29.36
N ALA A 235 9.66 -6.36 -28.94
CA ALA A 235 9.48 -5.08 -29.61
C ALA A 235 10.72 -4.18 -29.50
N VAL A 236 11.38 -4.13 -28.34
CA VAL A 236 12.64 -3.38 -28.17
C VAL A 236 13.74 -3.92 -29.06
N GLU A 237 13.91 -5.25 -29.14
CA GLU A 237 14.91 -5.87 -30.02
C GLU A 237 14.62 -5.56 -31.49
N ALA A 238 13.37 -5.69 -31.92
CA ALA A 238 12.96 -5.42 -33.31
C ALA A 238 13.11 -3.95 -33.70
N THR A 239 12.71 -3.02 -32.82
CA THR A 239 12.84 -1.58 -33.09
C THR A 239 14.29 -1.11 -33.05
N ALA A 240 15.14 -1.72 -32.22
CA ALA A 240 16.56 -1.42 -32.20
C ALA A 240 17.24 -1.85 -33.51
N LEU A 241 16.94 -3.07 -34.00
CA LEU A 241 17.44 -3.57 -35.29
C LEU A 241 16.91 -2.72 -36.46
N SER A 242 15.63 -2.34 -36.43
CA SER A 242 15.03 -1.46 -37.43
C SER A 242 15.73 -0.10 -37.48
N LEU A 243 16.01 0.50 -36.32
CA LEU A 243 16.71 1.79 -36.23
C LEU A 243 18.15 1.68 -36.80
N GLU A 244 18.86 0.59 -36.51
CA GLU A 244 20.20 0.34 -37.07
C GLU A 244 20.13 0.22 -38.59
N GLY A 245 19.18 -0.56 -39.11
CA GLY A 245 18.95 -0.70 -40.54
C GLY A 245 18.62 0.60 -41.24
N VAL A 246 17.68 1.39 -40.70
CA VAL A 246 17.31 2.69 -41.27
C VAL A 246 18.49 3.67 -41.27
N LYS A 247 19.34 3.67 -40.20
CA LYS A 247 20.56 4.50 -40.19
C LYS A 247 21.57 4.07 -41.26
N ALA A 248 21.76 2.78 -41.47
CA ALA A 248 22.64 2.25 -42.53
C ALA A 248 22.10 2.58 -43.92
N GLU A 249 20.80 2.39 -44.15
CA GLU A 249 20.14 2.74 -45.43
C GLU A 249 20.17 4.26 -45.72
N ASN A 250 20.01 5.10 -44.71
CA ASN A 250 20.16 6.55 -44.86
C ASN A 250 21.60 6.94 -45.24
N SER A 251 22.60 6.29 -44.62
CA SER A 251 24.02 6.54 -45.01
C SER A 251 24.32 6.14 -46.44
N ALA A 252 23.59 5.17 -46.99
CA ALA A 252 23.64 4.76 -48.39
C ALA A 252 22.76 5.64 -49.32
N GLY A 253 22.01 6.62 -48.78
CA GLY A 253 21.17 7.56 -49.56
C GLY A 253 19.81 6.99 -49.96
N THR A 254 19.41 5.80 -49.46
CA THR A 254 18.14 5.13 -49.82
C THR A 254 16.98 5.46 -48.87
N ARG A 255 17.27 6.12 -47.75
CA ARG A 255 16.27 6.52 -46.73
C ARG A 255 16.40 8.00 -46.39
N THR A 256 15.32 8.60 -45.94
CA THR A 256 15.25 10.00 -45.54
C THR A 256 15.62 10.19 -44.09
N ILE A 257 15.95 11.41 -43.66
CA ILE A 257 16.15 11.78 -42.26
C ILE A 257 14.86 11.53 -41.43
N LEU A 258 13.69 11.73 -42.05
CA LEU A 258 12.38 11.50 -41.40
C LEU A 258 12.22 10.03 -40.96
N ASP A 259 12.72 9.09 -41.78
CA ASP A 259 12.69 7.65 -41.42
C ASP A 259 13.53 7.38 -40.20
N ILE A 260 14.71 8.00 -40.06
CA ILE A 260 15.56 7.90 -38.86
C ILE A 260 14.82 8.46 -37.64
N LEU A 261 14.25 9.67 -37.75
CA LEU A 261 13.54 10.32 -36.63
C LEU A 261 12.34 9.51 -36.16
N ASN A 262 11.63 8.87 -37.08
CA ASN A 262 10.52 7.99 -36.75
C ASN A 262 11.00 6.69 -36.07
N ALA A 263 12.05 6.05 -36.59
CA ALA A 263 12.62 4.85 -35.99
C ALA A 263 13.20 5.12 -34.59
N GLU A 264 13.82 6.29 -34.36
CA GLU A 264 14.29 6.70 -33.03
C GLU A 264 13.12 6.85 -32.04
N GLN A 265 12.01 7.46 -32.48
CA GLN A 265 10.81 7.60 -31.65
C GLN A 265 10.18 6.24 -31.34
N GLU A 266 10.11 5.32 -32.30
CA GLU A 266 9.59 3.97 -32.10
C GLU A 266 10.46 3.18 -31.10
N ALA A 267 11.78 3.26 -31.23
CA ALA A 267 12.71 2.60 -30.33
C ALA A 267 12.62 3.18 -28.90
N LEU A 268 12.48 4.50 -28.76
CA LEU A 268 12.25 5.15 -27.47
C LEU A 268 10.94 4.65 -26.84
N ASN A 269 9.85 4.65 -27.60
CA ASN A 269 8.54 4.22 -27.12
C ASN A 269 8.56 2.74 -26.66
N ALA A 270 9.23 1.86 -27.41
CA ALA A 270 9.38 0.46 -27.05
C ALA A 270 10.15 0.29 -25.72
N ARG A 271 11.23 1.04 -25.50
CA ARG A 271 11.99 1.02 -24.22
C ARG A 271 11.15 1.52 -23.04
N VAL A 272 10.40 2.60 -23.23
CA VAL A 272 9.50 3.15 -22.20
C VAL A 272 8.37 2.14 -21.87
N GLN A 273 7.85 1.45 -22.88
CA GLN A 273 6.85 0.40 -22.67
C GLN A 273 7.43 -0.78 -21.90
N LEU A 274 8.65 -1.22 -22.19
CA LEU A 274 9.30 -2.33 -21.49
C LEU A 274 9.49 -2.00 -20.00
N VAL A 275 10.08 -0.87 -19.66
CA VAL A 275 10.31 -0.51 -18.25
C VAL A 275 8.99 -0.31 -17.50
N THR A 276 7.95 0.13 -18.21
CA THR A 276 6.59 0.24 -17.65
C THR A 276 5.97 -1.14 -17.43
N ALA A 277 6.17 -2.08 -18.35
CA ALA A 277 5.70 -3.47 -18.21
C ALA A 277 6.41 -4.19 -17.04
N GLU A 278 7.72 -3.99 -16.88
CA GLU A 278 8.49 -4.53 -15.76
C GLU A 278 7.99 -4.00 -14.40
N ARG A 279 7.77 -2.69 -14.32
CA ARG A 279 7.14 -2.07 -13.15
C ARG A 279 5.77 -2.67 -12.86
N ASN A 280 4.92 -2.81 -13.88
CA ASN A 280 3.55 -3.32 -13.73
C ASN A 280 3.54 -4.78 -13.28
N ALA A 281 4.45 -5.60 -13.80
CA ALA A 281 4.58 -7.00 -13.41
C ALA A 281 5.02 -7.16 -11.94
N TYR A 282 5.97 -6.35 -11.49
CA TYR A 282 6.40 -6.36 -10.09
C TYR A 282 5.27 -5.96 -9.15
N VAL A 283 4.56 -4.87 -9.47
CA VAL A 283 3.42 -4.39 -8.67
C VAL A 283 2.26 -5.38 -8.68
N ALA A 284 1.99 -6.02 -9.83
CA ALA A 284 0.94 -7.05 -9.94
C ALA A 284 1.28 -8.30 -9.10
N GLY A 285 2.54 -8.76 -9.15
CA GLY A 285 3.02 -9.87 -8.31
C GLY A 285 2.90 -9.55 -6.83
N PHE A 286 3.29 -8.34 -6.42
CA PHE A 286 3.13 -7.91 -5.04
C PHE A 286 1.67 -7.79 -4.61
N THR A 287 0.80 -7.34 -5.52
CA THR A 287 -0.65 -7.27 -5.27
C THR A 287 -1.25 -8.67 -5.08
N LEU A 288 -0.75 -9.66 -5.83
CA LEU A 288 -1.14 -11.06 -5.66
C LEU A 288 -0.70 -11.59 -4.29
N LEU A 289 0.55 -11.37 -3.89
CA LEU A 289 1.03 -11.74 -2.55
C LEU A 289 0.21 -11.08 -1.45
N ALA A 290 -0.16 -9.80 -1.62
CA ALA A 290 -1.02 -9.10 -0.67
C ALA A 290 -2.42 -9.72 -0.58
N ALA A 291 -3.01 -10.12 -1.72
CA ALA A 291 -4.30 -10.81 -1.76
C ALA A 291 -4.24 -12.20 -1.12
N MET A 292 -3.09 -12.87 -1.20
CA MET A 292 -2.83 -14.15 -0.53
C MET A 292 -2.57 -14.01 0.97
N GLY A 293 -2.30 -12.80 1.47
CA GLY A 293 -1.92 -12.56 2.87
C GLY A 293 -0.42 -12.57 3.14
N HIS A 294 0.42 -12.78 2.12
CA HIS A 294 1.88 -12.93 2.20
C HIS A 294 2.65 -11.67 1.80
N ALA A 295 2.17 -10.49 2.20
CA ALA A 295 2.81 -9.20 1.92
C ALA A 295 3.32 -8.50 3.17
N GLU A 296 3.69 -9.25 4.19
CA GLU A 296 4.36 -8.73 5.37
C GLU A 296 5.89 -8.80 5.18
N ALA A 297 6.63 -7.99 5.95
CA ALA A 297 8.08 -7.96 5.85
C ALA A 297 8.74 -9.33 6.13
N ARG A 298 8.12 -10.13 7.01
CA ARG A 298 8.56 -11.50 7.31
C ARG A 298 8.45 -12.43 6.10
N ASP A 299 7.36 -12.32 5.34
CA ASP A 299 7.11 -13.18 4.17
C ASP A 299 8.07 -12.88 3.03
N LEU A 300 8.58 -11.65 3.01
CA LEU A 300 9.52 -11.16 2.00
C LEU A 300 10.99 -11.34 2.40
N ASN A 301 11.27 -11.98 3.54
CA ASN A 301 12.61 -12.11 4.12
C ASN A 301 13.34 -10.77 4.32
N ILE A 302 12.59 -9.69 4.55
CA ILE A 302 13.14 -8.36 4.82
C ILE A 302 13.33 -8.25 6.33
N ASP A 303 14.56 -8.00 6.78
CA ASP A 303 14.84 -7.66 8.18
C ASP A 303 14.36 -6.22 8.44
N ALA A 304 13.10 -6.10 8.81
CA ALA A 304 12.45 -4.82 9.10
C ALA A 304 12.59 -4.39 10.58
N GLY A 305 13.45 -5.06 11.35
CA GLY A 305 13.53 -4.84 12.79
C GLY A 305 12.25 -5.27 13.53
N PRO A 306 12.01 -4.80 14.76
CA PRO A 306 10.84 -5.19 15.53
C PRO A 306 9.56 -4.66 14.87
N LEU A 307 8.75 -5.58 14.33
CA LEU A 307 7.44 -5.27 13.78
C LEU A 307 6.49 -4.81 14.89
N TYR A 308 5.51 -3.97 14.53
CA TYR A 308 4.47 -3.56 15.46
C TYR A 308 3.69 -4.78 15.98
N ASP A 309 3.78 -5.02 17.30
CA ASP A 309 3.01 -6.05 17.98
C ASP A 309 1.95 -5.40 18.89
N PRO A 310 0.66 -5.46 18.54
CA PRO A 310 -0.41 -4.90 19.36
C PRO A 310 -0.53 -5.58 20.74
N VAL A 311 -0.01 -6.81 20.88
CA VAL A 311 -0.03 -7.55 22.14
C VAL A 311 0.88 -6.92 23.19
N VAL A 312 1.93 -6.23 22.78
CA VAL A 312 2.82 -5.48 23.70
C VAL A 312 2.02 -4.43 24.46
N ASN A 313 1.22 -3.63 23.78
CA ASN A 313 0.36 -2.63 24.41
C ASN A 313 -0.71 -3.28 25.31
N TYR A 314 -1.33 -4.35 24.85
CA TYR A 314 -2.29 -5.10 25.64
C TYR A 314 -1.67 -5.62 26.95
N LYS A 315 -0.49 -6.26 26.89
CA LYS A 315 0.22 -6.75 28.08
C LYS A 315 0.57 -5.63 29.06
N ARG A 316 0.96 -4.48 28.54
CA ARG A 316 1.29 -3.30 29.35
C ARG A 316 0.08 -2.75 30.10
N VAL A 317 -1.08 -2.70 29.46
CA VAL A 317 -2.31 -2.13 30.02
C VAL A 317 -3.08 -3.13 30.90
N ARG A 318 -2.99 -4.43 30.60
CA ARG A 318 -3.71 -5.48 31.31
C ARG A 318 -3.52 -5.48 32.83
N GLY A 319 -2.36 -5.06 33.33
CA GLY A 319 -2.01 -5.00 34.76
C GLY A 319 -2.39 -3.71 35.47
N LYS A 320 -2.96 -2.73 34.78
CA LYS A 320 -3.36 -1.45 35.37
C LYS A 320 -4.68 -1.59 36.11
N TRP A 321 -4.67 -1.39 37.43
CA TRP A 321 -5.85 -1.53 38.30
C TRP A 321 -6.39 -0.20 38.81
N PHE A 322 -5.56 0.87 38.73
CA PHE A 322 -5.93 2.18 39.26
C PHE A 322 -6.37 3.10 38.12
N ASP A 323 -7.50 3.79 38.30
CA ASP A 323 -8.07 4.72 37.31
C ASP A 323 -7.17 5.94 37.02
N TYR A 324 -6.22 6.23 37.91
CA TYR A 324 -5.29 7.36 37.81
C TYR A 324 -3.92 6.99 37.21
N ASP A 325 -3.72 5.73 36.78
CA ASP A 325 -2.50 5.30 36.08
C ASP A 325 -2.58 5.68 34.59
N PHE A 326 -2.46 6.98 34.33
CA PHE A 326 -2.49 7.53 32.97
C PHE A 326 -1.20 7.23 32.22
N ASP A 327 -1.34 7.00 30.91
CA ASP A 327 -0.18 6.88 30.03
C ASP A 327 0.46 8.26 29.78
N ALA A 328 1.77 8.26 29.53
CA ALA A 328 2.48 9.48 29.13
C ALA A 328 1.90 10.06 27.83
N THR A 329 1.94 11.37 27.69
CA THR A 329 1.50 12.06 26.47
C THR A 329 2.24 11.48 25.25
N PRO A 330 1.54 11.02 24.21
CA PRO A 330 2.18 10.44 23.05
C PRO A 330 3.03 11.49 22.32
N LYS A 331 4.23 11.07 21.91
CA LYS A 331 5.14 11.88 21.08
C LYS A 331 5.17 11.31 19.66
N PRO A 332 5.31 12.16 18.63
CA PRO A 332 5.50 11.68 17.25
C PRO A 332 6.75 10.80 17.18
N VAL A 333 6.62 9.61 16.61
CA VAL A 333 7.72 8.67 16.35
C VAL A 333 8.26 8.85 14.93
N ALA A 334 7.36 9.15 13.98
CA ALA A 334 7.76 9.38 12.60
C ALA A 334 8.50 10.71 12.43
N THR A 335 9.51 10.70 11.57
CA THR A 335 10.22 11.91 11.15
C THR A 335 9.27 12.84 10.38
N ASN A 336 9.35 14.15 10.63
CA ASN A 336 8.73 15.12 9.74
C ASN A 336 9.69 15.41 8.57
N THR A 337 9.15 15.60 7.39
CA THR A 337 9.95 15.84 6.17
C THR A 337 10.31 17.31 5.95
N ARG A 338 10.13 18.20 6.97
CA ARG A 338 10.38 19.65 6.85
C ARG A 338 11.83 20.00 6.54
N GLY A 339 12.78 19.17 7.02
CA GLY A 339 14.22 19.35 6.80
C GLY A 339 14.75 18.62 5.56
N THR A 340 13.91 17.93 4.80
CA THR A 340 14.33 17.21 3.59
C THR A 340 14.55 18.22 2.46
N ALA A 341 15.70 18.15 1.79
CA ALA A 341 15.99 19.02 0.64
C ALA A 341 15.02 18.79 -0.51
N THR A 342 14.71 19.86 -1.25
CA THR A 342 13.90 19.78 -2.47
C THR A 342 14.56 18.82 -3.46
N GLN A 343 13.77 17.92 -4.04
CA GLN A 343 14.27 16.91 -4.95
C GLN A 343 14.57 17.49 -6.33
N THR A 344 15.62 16.95 -6.95
CA THR A 344 16.04 17.28 -8.31
C THR A 344 15.75 16.13 -9.26
N ALA A 345 15.87 16.39 -10.57
CA ALA A 345 15.74 15.35 -11.60
C ALA A 345 16.98 14.45 -11.75
N ASP A 346 17.93 14.51 -10.80
CA ASP A 346 19.06 13.59 -10.78
C ASP A 346 18.59 12.17 -10.52
N ILE A 347 19.09 11.23 -11.32
CA ILE A 347 18.74 9.82 -11.17
C ILE A 347 19.49 9.27 -9.96
N PRO A 348 18.79 8.70 -8.95
CA PRO A 348 19.49 8.11 -7.82
C PRO A 348 20.43 6.99 -8.30
N PRO A 349 21.66 6.92 -7.75
CA PRO A 349 22.55 5.83 -8.09
C PRO A 349 21.92 4.49 -7.70
N VAL A 350 22.03 3.50 -8.57
CA VAL A 350 21.67 2.12 -8.23
C VAL A 350 22.84 1.52 -7.49
N ALA A 351 22.62 1.09 -6.25
CA ALA A 351 23.63 0.37 -5.50
C ALA A 351 23.99 -0.92 -6.26
N LYS A 352 25.30 -1.13 -6.50
CA LYS A 352 25.76 -2.41 -7.07
C LYS A 352 25.57 -3.49 -6.01
N PRO A 353 25.08 -4.69 -6.40
CA PRO A 353 24.92 -5.82 -5.50
C PRO A 353 26.23 -6.27 -4.87
#